data_4973bcaf28f99124bc492443357fcf7d
#
_entry.id   4973bcaf28f99124bc492443357fcf7d
#
_cell.length_a   1.000
_cell.length_b   1.000
_cell.length_c   1.000
_cell.angle_alpha   90.00
_cell.angle_beta   90.00
_cell.angle_gamma   90.00
#
_symmetry.space_group_name_H-M   'P 1'
#
loop_
_entity.id
_entity.type
_entity.pdbx_description
1 polymer ?
#
loop_
_entity_poly.entity_id
_entity_poly.type
_entity_poly.pdbx_seq_one_letter_code
_entity_poly.pdbx_strand_id
1 'polypeptide(L)'
;MIELADVSYAYPDAERFVLEHVDLRIEPGTITGVVGASGAGKTTLAKVLSGFIPHVDGGQLSGSVVIGGRDLSGLSLAACVSQVGLVIQNPFNQISGARYTVRGELAFGMENLGTPRTEMADRVAEVAGLLRISDLLDRSPYELSGGQQQLVAIASMLVLRTPVLVMDEPTSQLDPAGTRMVFGVLSRLRGTGTTIVVFEHKPELLHAHADRLHVLAGRGIAASGTPSEVLSDPRTDQWGVSATRYTRAARLAREQGLVPANAPLPVSFEQAAAFFGWSARTRPSSPEDAW
;
A
#
# COMPACT_ATOMS: atom_id res chain seq x y z
N MET A 1 -12.99 -8.23 -5.81
CA MET A 1 -11.95 -8.76 -6.72
C MET A 1 -11.52 -7.63 -7.64
N ILE A 2 -10.20 -7.52 -7.86
CA ILE A 2 -9.60 -6.59 -8.82
C ILE A 2 -8.97 -7.45 -9.91
N GLU A 3 -9.23 -7.14 -11.16
CA GLU A 3 -8.67 -7.83 -12.32
C GLU A 3 -8.20 -6.80 -13.36
N LEU A 4 -6.93 -6.89 -13.70
CA LEU A 4 -6.34 -6.22 -14.87
C LEU A 4 -6.04 -7.28 -15.90
N ALA A 5 -6.47 -7.06 -17.14
CA ALA A 5 -6.19 -7.92 -18.26
C ALA A 5 -5.57 -7.12 -19.39
N ASP A 6 -4.33 -7.48 -19.73
CA ASP A 6 -3.53 -6.90 -20.82
C ASP A 6 -3.41 -5.37 -20.75
N VAL A 7 -3.27 -4.83 -19.53
CA VAL A 7 -3.26 -3.37 -19.32
C VAL A 7 -1.93 -2.79 -19.74
N SER A 8 -1.98 -1.82 -20.69
CA SER A 8 -0.83 -1.02 -21.10
C SER A 8 -1.17 0.46 -21.03
N TYR A 9 -0.20 1.28 -20.60
CA TYR A 9 -0.40 2.71 -20.44
C TYR A 9 0.83 3.54 -20.80
N ALA A 10 0.60 4.62 -21.56
CA ALA A 10 1.56 5.68 -21.84
C ALA A 10 0.96 7.04 -21.44
N TYR A 11 1.77 7.90 -20.81
CA TYR A 11 1.39 9.29 -20.51
C TYR A 11 1.21 10.09 -21.81
N PRO A 12 0.46 11.24 -21.76
CA PRO A 12 0.42 12.13 -22.93
C PRO A 12 1.81 12.49 -23.40
N ASP A 13 1.98 12.51 -24.70
CA ASP A 13 3.25 12.87 -25.38
C ASP A 13 4.45 11.95 -25.05
N ALA A 14 4.23 10.83 -24.37
CA ALA A 14 5.28 9.87 -24.09
C ALA A 14 5.52 8.94 -25.29
N GLU A 15 6.78 8.74 -25.66
CA GLU A 15 7.18 7.83 -26.74
C GLU A 15 7.11 6.34 -26.33
N ARG A 16 6.98 6.06 -25.04
CA ARG A 16 7.06 4.69 -24.49
C ARG A 16 5.97 4.46 -23.46
N PHE A 17 5.51 3.22 -23.40
CA PHE A 17 4.66 2.75 -22.34
C PHE A 17 5.39 2.76 -20.98
N VAL A 18 4.68 3.11 -19.93
CA VAL A 18 5.13 2.96 -18.54
C VAL A 18 4.66 1.62 -17.98
N LEU A 19 3.50 1.15 -18.41
CA LEU A 19 2.97 -0.19 -18.15
C LEU A 19 2.75 -0.89 -19.48
N GLU A 20 3.15 -2.16 -19.56
CA GLU A 20 2.98 -2.99 -20.76
C GLU A 20 2.47 -4.38 -20.37
N HIS A 21 1.36 -4.80 -20.97
CA HIS A 21 0.78 -6.13 -20.80
C HIS A 21 0.66 -6.56 -19.33
N VAL A 22 0.12 -5.67 -18.48
CA VAL A 22 -0.05 -5.95 -17.06
C VAL A 22 -1.29 -6.81 -16.87
N ASP A 23 -1.05 -8.06 -16.42
CA ASP A 23 -2.08 -8.95 -15.90
C ASP A 23 -1.94 -9.03 -14.38
N LEU A 24 -3.01 -8.71 -13.65
CA LEU A 24 -3.01 -8.67 -12.20
C LEU A 24 -4.36 -9.10 -11.64
N ARG A 25 -4.35 -9.99 -10.66
CA ARG A 25 -5.55 -10.39 -9.92
C ARG A 25 -5.33 -10.24 -8.43
N ILE A 26 -6.27 -9.55 -7.76
CA ILE A 26 -6.26 -9.32 -6.32
C ILE A 26 -7.58 -9.81 -5.73
N GLU A 27 -7.49 -10.69 -4.74
CA GLU A 27 -8.65 -11.27 -4.09
C GLU A 27 -9.32 -10.27 -3.14
N PRO A 28 -10.65 -10.32 -3.00
CA PRO A 28 -11.38 -9.44 -2.10
C PRO A 28 -10.96 -9.62 -0.63
N GLY A 29 -10.94 -8.53 0.12
CA GLY A 29 -10.64 -8.52 1.56
C GLY A 29 -9.21 -8.87 1.93
N THR A 30 -8.29 -8.96 0.94
CA THR A 30 -6.87 -9.22 1.17
C THR A 30 -6.06 -7.92 1.22
N ILE A 31 -4.89 -8.00 1.85
CA ILE A 31 -3.86 -6.97 1.81
C ILE A 31 -2.79 -7.42 0.82
N THR A 32 -2.69 -6.72 -0.29
CA THR A 32 -1.74 -7.01 -1.36
C THR A 32 -0.67 -5.94 -1.42
N GLY A 33 0.59 -6.34 -1.37
CA GLY A 33 1.73 -5.46 -1.58
C GLY A 33 2.18 -5.47 -3.05
N VAL A 34 2.57 -4.32 -3.57
CA VAL A 34 3.23 -4.19 -4.87
C VAL A 34 4.61 -3.56 -4.65
N VAL A 35 5.64 -4.27 -5.02
CA VAL A 35 7.04 -3.84 -4.90
C VAL A 35 7.68 -3.66 -6.28
N GLY A 36 8.75 -2.91 -6.34
CA GLY A 36 9.52 -2.67 -7.58
C GLY A 36 10.48 -1.50 -7.42
N ALA A 37 11.39 -1.36 -8.35
CA ALA A 37 12.35 -0.26 -8.38
C ALA A 37 11.66 1.11 -8.37
N SER A 38 12.41 2.16 -8.01
CA SER A 38 11.96 3.53 -8.27
C SER A 38 11.81 3.73 -9.78
N GLY A 39 10.70 4.34 -10.22
CA GLY A 39 10.38 4.49 -11.63
C GLY A 39 9.82 3.24 -12.33
N ALA A 40 9.58 2.13 -11.64
CA ALA A 40 9.00 0.92 -12.24
C ALA A 40 7.53 1.07 -12.69
N GLY A 41 6.86 2.20 -12.37
CA GLY A 41 5.46 2.42 -12.73
C GLY A 41 4.47 2.18 -11.57
N LYS A 42 4.92 2.05 -10.32
CA LYS A 42 4.06 1.79 -9.16
C LYS A 42 2.96 2.85 -8.97
N THR A 43 3.33 4.13 -8.94
CA THR A 43 2.37 5.25 -8.87
C THR A 43 1.43 5.27 -10.07
N THR A 44 1.93 4.93 -11.26
CA THR A 44 1.10 4.82 -12.47
C THR A 44 0.07 3.71 -12.31
N LEU A 45 0.47 2.54 -11.83
CA LEU A 45 -0.44 1.42 -11.58
C LEU A 45 -1.46 1.76 -10.47
N ALA A 46 -1.05 2.47 -9.40
CA ALA A 46 -1.96 2.96 -8.36
C ALA A 46 -3.03 3.91 -8.93
N LYS A 47 -2.63 4.81 -9.84
CA LYS A 47 -3.54 5.73 -10.54
C LYS A 47 -4.47 5.02 -11.52
N VAL A 48 -4.01 3.99 -12.21
CA VAL A 48 -4.86 3.13 -13.06
C VAL A 48 -5.91 2.43 -12.22
N LEU A 49 -5.52 1.81 -11.09
CA LEU A 49 -6.45 1.13 -10.18
C LEU A 49 -7.50 2.06 -9.56
N SER A 50 -7.19 3.34 -9.39
CA SER A 50 -8.11 4.31 -8.79
C SER A 50 -8.96 5.10 -9.82
N GLY A 51 -8.73 4.87 -11.10
CA GLY A 51 -9.41 5.61 -12.18
C GLY A 51 -8.89 7.04 -12.39
N PHE A 52 -7.82 7.48 -11.70
CA PHE A 52 -7.13 8.73 -12.03
C PHE A 52 -6.60 8.72 -13.45
N ILE A 53 -6.12 7.58 -13.90
CA ILE A 53 -5.82 7.29 -15.29
C ILE A 53 -7.01 6.50 -15.87
N PRO A 54 -7.57 6.93 -17.00
CA PRO A 54 -7.17 8.06 -17.85
C PRO A 54 -7.85 9.40 -17.50
N HIS A 55 -8.74 9.46 -16.49
CA HIS A 55 -9.68 10.59 -16.31
C HIS A 55 -9.01 11.93 -15.95
N VAL A 56 -7.89 11.90 -15.21
CA VAL A 56 -7.19 13.11 -14.75
C VAL A 56 -5.89 13.28 -15.50
N ASP A 57 -5.05 12.25 -15.51
CA ASP A 57 -3.71 12.32 -16.12
C ASP A 57 -3.75 12.16 -17.66
N GLY A 58 -4.90 11.76 -18.24
CA GLY A 58 -5.02 11.51 -19.67
C GLY A 58 -4.18 10.33 -20.15
N GLY A 59 -3.62 10.44 -21.35
CA GLY A 59 -2.74 9.41 -21.94
C GLY A 59 -3.50 8.29 -22.65
N GLN A 60 -2.77 7.27 -23.05
CA GLN A 60 -3.30 6.11 -23.77
C GLN A 60 -3.34 4.90 -22.86
N LEU A 61 -4.53 4.48 -22.46
CA LEU A 61 -4.80 3.27 -21.67
C LEU A 61 -5.46 2.22 -22.57
N SER A 62 -4.94 1.01 -22.58
CA SER A 62 -5.53 -0.16 -23.25
C SER A 62 -5.66 -1.34 -22.29
N GLY A 63 -6.38 -2.38 -22.68
CA GLY A 63 -6.74 -3.49 -21.82
C GLY A 63 -7.98 -3.21 -20.98
N SER A 64 -8.24 -4.00 -19.95
CA SER A 64 -9.41 -3.83 -19.07
C SER A 64 -9.00 -3.77 -17.59
N VAL A 65 -9.69 -2.92 -16.81
CA VAL A 65 -9.52 -2.76 -15.36
C VAL A 65 -10.87 -2.99 -14.70
N VAL A 66 -11.07 -4.16 -14.13
CA VAL A 66 -12.35 -4.56 -13.53
C VAL A 66 -12.22 -4.58 -12.00
N ILE A 67 -13.10 -3.84 -11.31
CA ILE A 67 -13.16 -3.80 -9.84
C ILE A 67 -14.59 -4.10 -9.40
N GLY A 68 -14.74 -5.13 -8.56
CA GLY A 68 -16.05 -5.56 -8.10
C GLY A 68 -17.00 -5.94 -9.23
N GLY A 69 -16.48 -6.44 -10.36
CA GLY A 69 -17.24 -6.80 -11.56
C GLY A 69 -17.62 -5.60 -12.47
N ARG A 70 -17.08 -4.42 -12.20
CA ARG A 70 -17.30 -3.21 -13.02
C ARG A 70 -16.02 -2.81 -13.72
N ASP A 71 -16.06 -2.62 -15.02
CA ASP A 71 -14.93 -2.11 -15.79
C ASP A 71 -14.82 -0.59 -15.56
N LEU A 72 -13.68 -0.14 -15.04
CA LEU A 72 -13.42 1.28 -14.73
C LEU A 72 -13.30 2.15 -15.99
N SER A 73 -12.90 1.59 -17.12
CA SER A 73 -12.69 2.34 -18.37
C SER A 73 -13.97 3.01 -18.89
N GLY A 74 -15.12 2.42 -18.58
CA GLY A 74 -16.44 2.93 -18.97
C GLY A 74 -17.12 3.80 -17.91
N LEU A 75 -16.51 3.99 -16.74
CA LEU A 75 -17.12 4.75 -15.65
C LEU A 75 -16.67 6.22 -15.67
N SER A 76 -17.49 7.11 -15.12
CA SER A 76 -17.04 8.47 -14.78
C SER A 76 -16.05 8.44 -13.59
N LEU A 77 -15.22 9.48 -13.45
CA LEU A 77 -14.32 9.60 -12.29
C LEU A 77 -15.06 9.51 -10.96
N ALA A 78 -16.24 10.13 -10.84
CA ALA A 78 -17.08 10.05 -9.64
C ALA A 78 -17.51 8.61 -9.32
N ALA A 79 -17.81 7.82 -10.35
CA ALA A 79 -18.14 6.40 -10.18
C ALA A 79 -16.90 5.57 -9.80
N CYS A 80 -15.71 5.88 -10.32
CA CYS A 80 -14.45 5.25 -9.92
C CYS A 80 -14.13 5.53 -8.44
N VAL A 81 -14.26 6.79 -7.98
CA VAL A 81 -14.05 7.19 -6.58
C VAL A 81 -14.98 6.44 -5.61
N SER A 82 -16.18 6.05 -6.04
CA SER A 82 -17.07 5.23 -5.21
C SER A 82 -16.62 3.77 -5.07
N GLN A 83 -15.70 3.30 -5.92
CA GLN A 83 -15.15 1.95 -5.89
C GLN A 83 -13.78 1.89 -5.22
N VAL A 84 -12.97 2.92 -5.40
CA VAL A 84 -11.56 2.92 -4.96
C VAL A 84 -11.20 4.23 -4.28
N GLY A 85 -10.78 4.15 -3.03
CA GLY A 85 -10.10 5.24 -2.35
C GLY A 85 -8.60 5.19 -2.66
N LEU A 86 -8.00 6.34 -3.02
CA LEU A 86 -6.56 6.47 -3.24
C LEU A 86 -5.92 7.33 -2.15
N VAL A 87 -4.95 6.76 -1.45
CA VAL A 87 -4.05 7.49 -0.55
C VAL A 87 -2.75 7.73 -1.29
N ILE A 88 -2.41 9.00 -1.50
CA ILE A 88 -1.21 9.40 -2.24
C ILE A 88 0.02 9.49 -1.32
N GLN A 89 1.19 9.50 -1.91
CA GLN A 89 2.49 9.46 -1.23
C GLN A 89 2.70 10.61 -0.24
N ASN A 90 2.27 11.84 -0.59
CA ASN A 90 2.40 13.01 0.28
C ASN A 90 1.05 13.37 0.90
N PRO A 91 0.83 13.12 2.21
CA PRO A 91 -0.45 13.40 2.85
C PRO A 91 -0.83 14.89 2.83
N PHE A 92 0.15 15.78 2.82
CA PHE A 92 -0.10 17.21 2.74
C PHE A 92 -0.83 17.63 1.46
N ASN A 93 -0.53 16.96 0.34
CA ASN A 93 -1.22 17.20 -0.93
C ASN A 93 -2.62 16.58 -0.99
N GLN A 94 -2.95 15.68 -0.07
CA GLN A 94 -4.26 15.03 0.01
C GLN A 94 -5.23 15.81 0.91
N ILE A 95 -4.71 16.54 1.91
CA ILE A 95 -5.52 17.41 2.77
C ILE A 95 -6.11 18.53 1.91
N SER A 96 -7.44 18.65 1.92
CA SER A 96 -8.18 19.53 0.99
C SER A 96 -7.88 21.03 1.20
N GLY A 97 -7.48 21.42 2.40
CA GLY A 97 -7.33 22.81 2.81
C GLY A 97 -8.64 23.58 2.98
N ALA A 98 -9.77 22.95 2.70
CA ALA A 98 -11.09 23.57 2.79
C ALA A 98 -11.68 23.55 4.21
N ARG A 99 -11.04 22.81 5.12
CA ARG A 99 -11.53 22.59 6.49
C ARG A 99 -10.47 22.90 7.54
N TYR A 100 -10.89 23.52 8.65
CA TYR A 100 -10.01 23.93 9.74
C TYR A 100 -9.78 22.84 10.79
N THR A 101 -10.55 21.75 10.76
CA THR A 101 -10.44 20.64 11.70
C THR A 101 -10.35 19.31 10.98
N VAL A 102 -9.70 18.31 11.62
CA VAL A 102 -9.66 16.93 11.13
C VAL A 102 -11.06 16.39 10.91
N ARG A 103 -11.98 16.64 11.84
CA ARG A 103 -13.39 16.23 11.69
C ARG A 103 -14.02 16.75 10.39
N GLY A 104 -13.79 18.03 10.09
CA GLY A 104 -14.28 18.64 8.85
C GLY A 104 -13.60 18.05 7.63
N GLU A 105 -12.29 17.81 7.71
CA GLU A 105 -11.52 17.20 6.62
C GLU A 105 -12.02 15.78 6.29
N LEU A 106 -12.29 14.95 7.30
CA LEU A 106 -12.84 13.62 7.10
C LEU A 106 -14.26 13.67 6.50
N ALA A 107 -15.07 14.66 6.87
CA ALA A 107 -16.43 14.82 6.33
C ALA A 107 -16.45 15.34 4.90
N PHE A 108 -15.41 16.05 4.45
CA PHE A 108 -15.37 16.78 3.19
C PHE A 108 -15.70 15.92 1.96
N GLY A 109 -15.08 14.73 1.85
CA GLY A 109 -15.36 13.82 0.73
C GLY A 109 -16.82 13.32 0.73
N MET A 110 -17.36 13.03 1.92
CA MET A 110 -18.74 12.58 2.08
C MET A 110 -19.76 13.69 1.75
N GLU A 111 -19.45 14.94 2.11
CA GLU A 111 -20.27 16.11 1.74
C GLU A 111 -20.40 16.24 0.22
N ASN A 112 -19.27 16.09 -0.50
CA ASN A 112 -19.27 16.15 -1.97
C ASN A 112 -20.05 15.00 -2.62
N LEU A 113 -20.19 13.87 -1.92
CA LEU A 113 -21.00 12.73 -2.35
C LEU A 113 -22.46 12.80 -1.88
N GLY A 114 -22.86 13.86 -1.16
CA GLY A 114 -24.21 14.05 -0.67
C GLY A 114 -24.61 13.14 0.49
N THR A 115 -23.67 12.63 1.27
CA THR A 115 -23.95 11.77 2.44
C THR A 115 -24.73 12.56 3.49
N PRO A 116 -25.78 12.00 4.12
CA PRO A 116 -26.54 12.68 5.19
C PRO A 116 -25.65 13.04 6.40
N ARG A 117 -25.90 14.22 7.00
CA ARG A 117 -25.07 14.76 8.08
C ARG A 117 -24.94 13.82 9.30
N THR A 118 -26.03 13.15 9.66
CA THR A 118 -26.03 12.19 10.76
C THR A 118 -25.10 11.01 10.46
N GLU A 119 -25.19 10.47 9.25
CA GLU A 119 -24.35 9.36 8.80
C GLU A 119 -22.87 9.77 8.70
N MET A 120 -22.57 11.00 8.28
CA MET A 120 -21.20 11.51 8.27
C MET A 120 -20.60 11.54 9.68
N ALA A 121 -21.37 12.02 10.69
CA ALA A 121 -20.89 12.07 12.07
C ALA A 121 -20.56 10.68 12.61
N ASP A 122 -21.42 9.70 12.36
CA ASP A 122 -21.23 8.31 12.79
C ASP A 122 -20.00 7.67 12.12
N ARG A 123 -19.85 7.85 10.80
CA ARG A 123 -18.69 7.32 10.06
C ARG A 123 -17.38 7.96 10.51
N VAL A 124 -17.36 9.27 10.76
CA VAL A 124 -16.18 9.97 11.29
C VAL A 124 -15.80 9.41 12.66
N ALA A 125 -16.77 9.23 13.58
CA ALA A 125 -16.50 8.68 14.90
C ALA A 125 -15.99 7.23 14.83
N GLU A 126 -16.60 6.39 13.99
CA GLU A 126 -16.20 4.99 13.76
C GLU A 126 -14.75 4.91 13.27
N VAL A 127 -14.42 5.63 12.17
CA VAL A 127 -13.11 5.58 11.58
C VAL A 127 -12.05 6.20 12.49
N ALA A 128 -12.36 7.30 13.17
CA ALA A 128 -11.44 7.93 14.12
C ALA A 128 -11.12 6.98 15.29
N GLY A 129 -12.11 6.26 15.79
CA GLY A 129 -11.90 5.22 16.81
C GLY A 129 -11.05 4.06 16.29
N LEU A 130 -11.34 3.56 15.09
CA LEU A 130 -10.58 2.48 14.44
C LEU A 130 -9.09 2.85 14.28
N LEU A 131 -8.81 4.07 13.85
CA LEU A 131 -7.45 4.56 13.62
C LEU A 131 -6.78 5.12 14.89
N ARG A 132 -7.52 5.25 15.99
CA ARG A 132 -7.07 5.85 17.26
C ARG A 132 -6.62 7.31 17.10
N ILE A 133 -7.41 8.10 16.37
CA ILE A 133 -7.19 9.53 16.13
C ILE A 133 -8.36 10.38 16.67
N SER A 134 -9.18 9.85 17.56
CA SER A 134 -10.34 10.58 18.10
C SER A 134 -9.96 11.87 18.82
N ASP A 135 -8.78 11.91 19.45
CA ASP A 135 -8.20 13.07 20.12
C ASP A 135 -7.69 14.14 19.15
N LEU A 136 -7.59 13.84 17.88
CA LEU A 136 -7.13 14.76 16.83
C LEU A 136 -8.30 15.45 16.12
N LEU A 137 -9.55 14.99 16.29
CA LEU A 137 -10.70 15.41 15.48
C LEU A 137 -10.96 16.92 15.49
N ASP A 138 -10.67 17.60 16.59
CA ASP A 138 -10.91 19.04 16.73
C ASP A 138 -9.66 19.90 16.52
N ARG A 139 -8.52 19.24 16.17
CA ARG A 139 -7.27 19.94 15.81
C ARG A 139 -7.26 20.34 14.33
N SER A 140 -6.42 21.32 14.03
CA SER A 140 -6.10 21.67 12.64
C SER A 140 -5.26 20.55 11.99
N PRO A 141 -5.62 20.09 10.76
CA PRO A 141 -4.79 19.14 10.03
C PRO A 141 -3.33 19.58 9.83
N TYR A 142 -3.10 20.90 9.81
CA TYR A 142 -1.76 21.48 9.60
C TYR A 142 -0.88 21.52 10.86
N GLU A 143 -1.45 21.29 12.04
CA GLU A 143 -0.72 21.22 13.31
C GLU A 143 -0.29 19.79 13.66
N LEU A 144 -0.59 18.83 12.81
CA LEU A 144 -0.31 17.41 13.02
C LEU A 144 1.09 17.03 12.56
N SER A 145 1.69 16.03 13.21
CA SER A 145 2.90 15.39 12.70
C SER A 145 2.63 14.69 11.36
N GLY A 146 3.68 14.45 10.55
CA GLY A 146 3.53 13.77 9.26
C GLY A 146 2.82 12.42 9.36
N GLY A 147 3.12 11.62 10.40
CA GLY A 147 2.42 10.35 10.65
C GLY A 147 0.94 10.54 10.97
N GLN A 148 0.60 11.57 11.76
CA GLN A 148 -0.80 11.90 12.05
C GLN A 148 -1.53 12.43 10.81
N GLN A 149 -0.88 13.25 9.98
CA GLN A 149 -1.45 13.69 8.70
C GLN A 149 -1.72 12.51 7.77
N GLN A 150 -0.81 11.53 7.73
CA GLN A 150 -1.01 10.30 6.95
C GLN A 150 -2.21 9.49 7.46
N LEU A 151 -2.39 9.39 8.78
CA LEU A 151 -3.59 8.75 9.34
C LEU A 151 -4.87 9.50 8.98
N VAL A 152 -4.85 10.82 8.95
CA VAL A 152 -5.98 11.65 8.49
C VAL A 152 -6.26 11.41 7.00
N ALA A 153 -5.23 11.35 6.16
CA ALA A 153 -5.38 11.04 4.74
C ALA A 153 -5.97 9.62 4.51
N ILE A 154 -5.54 8.63 5.28
CA ILE A 154 -6.15 7.28 5.25
C ILE A 154 -7.60 7.34 5.75
N ALA A 155 -7.85 8.03 6.86
CA ALA A 155 -9.19 8.18 7.42
C ALA A 155 -10.17 8.82 6.43
N SER A 156 -9.74 9.86 5.71
CA SER A 156 -10.59 10.56 4.71
C SER A 156 -11.02 9.65 3.55
N MET A 157 -10.27 8.60 3.25
CA MET A 157 -10.68 7.58 2.28
C MET A 157 -11.56 6.50 2.92
N LEU A 158 -11.27 6.09 4.15
CA LEU A 158 -12.05 5.03 4.83
C LEU A 158 -13.48 5.46 5.14
N VAL A 159 -13.73 6.73 5.49
CA VAL A 159 -15.11 7.24 5.73
C VAL A 159 -16.00 7.14 4.50
N LEU A 160 -15.43 7.06 3.29
CA LEU A 160 -16.16 6.88 2.05
C LEU A 160 -16.69 5.45 1.89
N ARG A 161 -16.16 4.49 2.68
CA ARG A 161 -16.54 3.06 2.64
C ARG A 161 -16.41 2.43 1.26
N THR A 162 -15.37 2.82 0.52
CA THR A 162 -15.05 2.18 -0.75
C THR A 162 -14.61 0.72 -0.53
N PRO A 163 -14.98 -0.21 -1.42
CA PRO A 163 -14.59 -1.62 -1.29
C PRO A 163 -13.08 -1.86 -1.44
N VAL A 164 -12.38 -0.91 -2.06
CA VAL A 164 -10.92 -0.98 -2.30
C VAL A 164 -10.25 0.27 -1.77
N LEU A 165 -9.12 0.08 -1.10
CA LEU A 165 -8.20 1.14 -0.68
C LEU A 165 -6.84 0.91 -1.33
N VAL A 166 -6.41 1.84 -2.16
CA VAL A 166 -5.07 1.87 -2.76
C VAL A 166 -4.21 2.87 -2.00
N MET A 167 -3.00 2.48 -1.62
CA MET A 167 -2.04 3.36 -0.93
C MET A 167 -0.72 3.38 -1.70
N ASP A 168 -0.35 4.57 -2.18
CA ASP A 168 0.89 4.79 -2.93
C ASP A 168 1.98 5.31 -2.01
N GLU A 169 2.93 4.46 -1.67
CA GLU A 169 4.08 4.72 -0.79
C GLU A 169 3.71 5.47 0.51
N PRO A 170 2.73 4.98 1.29
CA PRO A 170 2.14 5.73 2.41
C PRO A 170 3.13 6.00 3.55
N THR A 171 4.35 5.45 3.50
CA THR A 171 5.36 5.64 4.55
C THR A 171 6.66 6.27 4.08
N SER A 172 6.72 6.75 2.85
CA SER A 172 7.96 7.25 2.23
C SER A 172 8.53 8.49 2.94
N GLN A 173 7.66 9.34 3.52
CA GLN A 173 8.02 10.60 4.18
C GLN A 173 7.91 10.52 5.71
N LEU A 174 7.77 9.32 6.27
CA LEU A 174 7.53 9.14 7.70
C LEU A 174 8.77 8.61 8.43
N ASP A 175 8.92 9.08 9.66
CA ASP A 175 9.83 8.50 10.63
C ASP A 175 9.40 7.06 11.01
N PRO A 176 10.23 6.31 11.75
CA PRO A 176 9.88 4.96 12.15
C PRO A 176 8.60 4.88 13.00
N ALA A 177 8.28 5.90 13.80
CA ALA A 177 7.07 5.91 14.62
C ALA A 177 5.82 6.08 13.75
N GLY A 178 5.83 7.07 12.82
CA GLY A 178 4.77 7.26 11.84
C GLY A 178 4.57 6.04 10.94
N THR A 179 5.67 5.41 10.50
CA THR A 179 5.61 4.16 9.73
C THR A 179 4.86 3.06 10.50
N ARG A 180 5.19 2.84 11.79
CA ARG A 180 4.47 1.86 12.62
C ARG A 180 2.99 2.21 12.79
N MET A 181 2.65 3.48 12.93
CA MET A 181 1.26 3.93 13.02
C MET A 181 0.47 3.54 11.76
N VAL A 182 1.00 3.83 10.58
CA VAL A 182 0.36 3.52 9.30
C VAL A 182 0.20 2.01 9.10
N PHE A 183 1.25 1.22 9.30
CA PHE A 183 1.14 -0.24 9.18
C PHE A 183 0.26 -0.87 10.27
N GLY A 184 0.18 -0.27 11.45
CA GLY A 184 -0.79 -0.65 12.48
C GLY A 184 -2.25 -0.50 12.03
N VAL A 185 -2.55 0.42 11.10
CA VAL A 185 -3.86 0.54 10.45
C VAL A 185 -4.18 -0.69 9.62
N LEU A 186 -3.23 -1.20 8.83
CA LEU A 186 -3.44 -2.40 8.01
C LEU A 186 -3.88 -3.60 8.86
N SER A 187 -3.24 -3.76 10.03
CA SER A 187 -3.63 -4.84 10.96
C SER A 187 -5.07 -4.67 11.49
N ARG A 188 -5.54 -3.43 11.69
CA ARG A 188 -6.92 -3.15 12.14
C ARG A 188 -7.94 -3.29 11.03
N LEU A 189 -7.55 -3.02 9.78
CA LEU A 189 -8.41 -3.17 8.61
C LEU A 189 -8.51 -4.63 8.14
N ARG A 190 -7.62 -5.50 8.58
CA ARG A 190 -7.69 -6.93 8.28
C ARG A 190 -9.01 -7.51 8.80
N GLY A 191 -9.75 -8.17 7.94
CA GLY A 191 -11.05 -8.77 8.27
C GLY A 191 -12.25 -7.81 8.25
N THR A 192 -12.07 -6.52 7.91
CA THR A 192 -13.19 -5.58 7.72
C THR A 192 -13.91 -5.74 6.38
N GLY A 193 -13.37 -6.56 5.48
CA GLY A 193 -13.89 -6.76 4.13
C GLY A 193 -13.30 -5.80 3.10
N THR A 194 -12.56 -4.76 3.51
CA THR A 194 -11.87 -3.84 2.60
C THR A 194 -10.70 -4.53 1.91
N THR A 195 -10.62 -4.45 0.59
CA THR A 195 -9.45 -4.91 -0.17
C THR A 195 -8.40 -3.80 -0.18
N ILE A 196 -7.16 -4.11 0.20
CA ILE A 196 -6.10 -3.11 0.34
C ILE A 196 -4.96 -3.44 -0.61
N VAL A 197 -4.52 -2.43 -1.37
CA VAL A 197 -3.34 -2.51 -2.25
C VAL A 197 -2.33 -1.48 -1.78
N VAL A 198 -1.15 -1.93 -1.36
CA VAL A 198 -0.08 -1.06 -0.86
C VAL A 198 1.12 -1.14 -1.80
N PHE A 199 1.48 -0.01 -2.39
CA PHE A 199 2.72 0.16 -3.11
C PHE A 199 3.79 0.63 -2.13
N GLU A 200 4.88 -0.10 -1.98
CA GLU A 200 5.91 0.19 -0.97
C GLU A 200 7.30 -0.28 -1.38
N HIS A 201 8.31 0.34 -0.77
CA HIS A 201 9.73 -0.01 -0.95
C HIS A 201 10.32 -0.79 0.22
N LYS A 202 9.59 -0.93 1.33
CA LYS A 202 10.07 -1.56 2.58
C LYS A 202 9.60 -3.02 2.67
N PRO A 203 10.39 -4.00 2.20
CA PRO A 203 9.95 -5.38 2.08
C PRO A 203 9.64 -6.04 3.44
N GLU A 204 10.35 -5.68 4.52
CA GLU A 204 10.07 -6.21 5.84
C GLU A 204 8.65 -5.88 6.33
N LEU A 205 8.18 -4.66 6.05
CA LEU A 205 6.84 -4.22 6.42
C LEU A 205 5.78 -4.97 5.62
N LEU A 206 5.99 -5.12 4.31
CA LEU A 206 5.07 -5.88 3.47
C LEU A 206 5.07 -7.37 3.83
N HIS A 207 6.23 -7.95 4.19
CA HIS A 207 6.28 -9.33 4.68
C HIS A 207 5.40 -9.54 5.91
N ALA A 208 5.39 -8.58 6.84
CA ALA A 208 4.64 -8.69 8.09
C ALA A 208 3.12 -8.48 7.92
N HIS A 209 2.70 -7.77 6.88
CA HIS A 209 1.32 -7.29 6.79
C HIS A 209 0.57 -7.74 5.52
N ALA A 210 1.25 -8.05 4.42
CA ALA A 210 0.60 -8.44 3.18
C ALA A 210 0.31 -9.95 3.12
N ASP A 211 -0.80 -10.31 2.47
CA ASP A 211 -1.17 -11.70 2.19
C ASP A 211 -0.48 -12.19 0.90
N ARG A 212 -0.31 -11.27 -0.06
CA ARG A 212 0.38 -11.53 -1.33
C ARG A 212 1.26 -10.34 -1.72
N LEU A 213 2.32 -10.63 -2.47
CA LEU A 213 3.16 -9.63 -3.12
C LEU A 213 3.17 -9.83 -4.63
N HIS A 214 3.20 -8.71 -5.34
CA HIS A 214 3.47 -8.65 -6.77
C HIS A 214 4.70 -7.77 -7.00
N VAL A 215 5.56 -8.18 -7.92
CA VAL A 215 6.74 -7.43 -8.34
C VAL A 215 6.45 -6.75 -9.66
N LEU A 216 6.48 -5.42 -9.66
CA LEU A 216 6.40 -4.62 -10.87
C LEU A 216 7.82 -4.32 -11.37
N ALA A 217 8.20 -4.94 -12.48
CA ALA A 217 9.51 -4.75 -13.13
C ALA A 217 9.38 -5.00 -14.64
N GLY A 218 10.24 -4.37 -15.43
CA GLY A 218 10.18 -4.48 -16.90
C GLY A 218 8.83 -4.01 -17.46
N ARG A 219 8.17 -3.04 -16.81
CA ARG A 219 6.86 -2.45 -17.12
C ARG A 219 5.64 -3.37 -16.88
N GLY A 220 5.84 -4.61 -16.43
CA GLY A 220 4.79 -5.61 -16.17
C GLY A 220 4.96 -6.30 -14.83
N ILE A 221 4.11 -7.28 -14.53
CA ILE A 221 4.23 -8.09 -13.33
C ILE A 221 5.25 -9.20 -13.56
N ALA A 222 6.43 -9.07 -12.94
CA ALA A 222 7.54 -10.01 -13.09
C ALA A 222 7.42 -11.24 -12.18
N ALA A 223 6.77 -11.11 -11.04
CA ALA A 223 6.54 -12.21 -10.09
C ALA A 223 5.33 -11.93 -9.20
N SER A 224 4.71 -12.99 -8.72
CA SER A 224 3.57 -12.96 -7.80
C SER A 224 3.63 -14.16 -6.86
N GLY A 225 3.35 -13.95 -5.56
CA GLY A 225 3.37 -15.05 -4.59
C GLY A 225 3.07 -14.57 -3.18
N THR A 226 3.31 -15.44 -2.20
CA THR A 226 3.38 -15.03 -0.80
C THR A 226 4.58 -14.10 -0.57
N PRO A 227 4.55 -13.26 0.45
CA PRO A 227 5.71 -12.41 0.78
C PRO A 227 7.03 -13.19 0.92
N SER A 228 6.99 -14.37 1.54
CA SER A 228 8.16 -15.23 1.70
C SER A 228 8.69 -15.74 0.35
N GLU A 229 7.83 -16.22 -0.53
CA GLU A 229 8.22 -16.71 -1.87
C GLU A 229 8.88 -15.59 -2.69
N VAL A 230 8.23 -14.43 -2.75
CA VAL A 230 8.70 -13.30 -3.56
C VAL A 230 10.02 -12.74 -3.02
N LEU A 231 10.12 -12.52 -1.70
CA LEU A 231 11.29 -11.84 -1.10
C LEU A 231 12.50 -12.77 -0.93
N SER A 232 12.32 -14.09 -0.98
CA SER A 232 13.43 -15.05 -1.01
C SER A 232 13.93 -15.37 -2.42
N ASP A 233 13.23 -14.93 -3.47
CA ASP A 233 13.60 -15.19 -4.86
C ASP A 233 14.96 -14.56 -5.17
N PRO A 234 15.92 -15.30 -5.74
CA PRO A 234 17.25 -14.77 -6.09
C PRO A 234 17.21 -13.66 -7.13
N ARG A 235 16.12 -13.53 -7.90
CA ARG A 235 15.94 -12.49 -8.93
C ARG A 235 15.50 -11.13 -8.37
N THR A 236 15.24 -11.02 -7.06
CA THR A 236 14.81 -9.75 -6.44
C THR A 236 15.72 -8.57 -6.77
N ASP A 237 17.03 -8.80 -6.77
CA ASP A 237 18.02 -7.76 -7.09
C ASP A 237 17.89 -7.29 -8.55
N GLN A 238 17.59 -8.20 -9.50
CA GLN A 238 17.36 -7.88 -10.92
C GLN A 238 16.08 -7.07 -11.12
N TRP A 239 15.09 -7.24 -10.25
CA TRP A 239 13.84 -6.48 -10.25
C TRP A 239 13.94 -5.13 -9.51
N GLY A 240 15.11 -4.83 -8.92
CA GLY A 240 15.32 -3.65 -8.09
C GLY A 240 14.50 -3.67 -6.79
N VAL A 241 14.14 -4.86 -6.31
CA VAL A 241 13.48 -5.07 -5.03
C VAL A 241 14.54 -5.32 -3.97
N SER A 242 14.60 -4.46 -2.96
CA SER A 242 15.56 -4.62 -1.87
C SER A 242 15.31 -5.91 -1.11
N ALA A 243 16.36 -6.71 -0.91
CA ALA A 243 16.28 -7.86 -0.01
C ALA A 243 16.09 -7.39 1.43
N THR A 244 15.38 -8.19 2.24
CA THR A 244 15.25 -7.92 3.67
C THR A 244 16.63 -7.95 4.34
N ARG A 245 16.78 -7.28 5.50
CA ARG A 245 18.03 -7.34 6.28
C ARG A 245 18.44 -8.78 6.61
N TYR A 246 17.45 -9.63 6.83
CA TYR A 246 17.64 -11.06 7.15
C TYR A 246 18.13 -11.84 5.95
N THR A 247 17.56 -11.62 4.79
CA THR A 247 18.00 -12.20 3.52
C THR A 247 19.43 -11.78 3.18
N ARG A 248 19.76 -10.49 3.37
CA ARG A 248 21.11 -9.96 3.13
C ARG A 248 22.14 -10.62 4.07
N ALA A 249 21.85 -10.73 5.37
CA ALA A 249 22.72 -11.40 6.33
C ALA A 249 22.94 -12.87 5.95
N ALA A 250 21.88 -13.59 5.56
CA ALA A 250 21.97 -14.98 5.15
C ALA A 250 22.77 -15.17 3.85
N ARG A 251 22.63 -14.26 2.87
CA ARG A 251 23.46 -14.27 1.65
C ARG A 251 24.94 -14.10 1.96
N LEU A 252 25.29 -13.13 2.80
CA LEU A 252 26.68 -12.93 3.25
C LEU A 252 27.25 -14.15 4.00
N ALA A 253 26.47 -14.75 4.89
CA ALA A 253 26.88 -15.96 5.59
C ALA A 253 27.08 -17.14 4.64
N ARG A 254 26.27 -17.25 3.60
CA ARG A 254 26.42 -18.27 2.54
C ARG A 254 27.68 -18.06 1.72
N GLU A 255 27.98 -16.82 1.31
CA GLU A 255 29.20 -16.45 0.56
C GLU A 255 30.47 -16.77 1.35
N GLN A 256 30.40 -16.66 2.68
CA GLN A 256 31.53 -16.99 3.59
C GLN A 256 31.58 -18.49 3.98
N GLY A 257 30.68 -19.32 3.45
CA GLY A 257 30.64 -20.75 3.77
C GLY A 257 30.18 -21.08 5.19
N LEU A 258 29.57 -20.12 5.91
CA LEU A 258 29.10 -20.30 7.29
C LEU A 258 27.79 -21.07 7.38
N VAL A 259 27.06 -21.19 6.27
CA VAL A 259 25.78 -21.88 6.16
C VAL A 259 25.70 -22.65 4.83
N PRO A 260 24.88 -23.71 4.74
CA PRO A 260 24.74 -24.49 3.52
C PRO A 260 24.30 -23.63 2.32
N ALA A 261 24.88 -23.89 1.14
CA ALA A 261 24.59 -23.13 -0.08
C ALA A 261 23.10 -23.23 -0.52
N ASN A 262 22.43 -24.31 -0.20
CA ASN A 262 21.03 -24.60 -0.57
C ASN A 262 20.02 -24.29 0.54
N ALA A 263 20.46 -23.75 1.69
CA ALA A 263 19.53 -23.40 2.77
C ALA A 263 18.55 -22.29 2.30
N PRO A 264 17.22 -22.40 2.57
CA PRO A 264 16.26 -21.38 2.18
C PRO A 264 16.59 -20.04 2.84
N LEU A 265 16.55 -18.94 2.06
CA LEU A 265 16.89 -17.61 2.58
C LEU A 265 15.77 -17.09 3.49
N PRO A 266 16.11 -16.66 4.73
CA PRO A 266 15.13 -16.10 5.64
C PRO A 266 14.70 -14.70 5.18
N VAL A 267 13.44 -14.36 5.36
CA VAL A 267 12.87 -13.04 5.02
C VAL A 267 12.31 -12.34 6.26
N SER A 268 12.15 -13.05 7.39
CA SER A 268 11.71 -12.50 8.68
C SER A 268 12.73 -12.75 9.80
N PHE A 269 12.52 -12.09 10.94
CA PHE A 269 13.33 -12.31 12.14
C PHE A 269 13.25 -13.75 12.63
N GLU A 270 12.05 -14.33 12.68
CA GLU A 270 11.82 -15.70 13.15
C GLU A 270 12.54 -16.73 12.26
N GLN A 271 12.42 -16.53 10.94
CA GLN A 271 13.13 -17.38 9.97
C GLN A 271 14.65 -17.22 10.10
N ALA A 272 15.14 -16.01 10.31
CA ALA A 272 16.58 -15.76 10.50
C ALA A 272 17.08 -16.36 11.82
N ALA A 273 16.34 -16.23 12.90
CA ALA A 273 16.68 -16.87 14.17
C ALA A 273 16.82 -18.38 14.04
N ALA A 274 15.88 -19.02 13.36
CA ALA A 274 15.96 -20.46 13.06
C ALA A 274 17.14 -20.79 12.13
N PHE A 275 17.35 -19.98 11.09
CA PHE A 275 18.42 -20.16 10.11
C PHE A 275 19.82 -20.10 10.71
N PHE A 276 20.07 -19.20 11.66
CA PHE A 276 21.34 -19.05 12.35
C PHE A 276 21.46 -19.88 13.65
N GLY A 277 20.46 -20.71 13.96
CA GLY A 277 20.46 -21.54 15.16
C GLY A 277 20.33 -20.75 16.47
N TRP A 278 19.78 -19.55 16.42
CA TRP A 278 19.60 -18.71 17.59
C TRP A 278 18.41 -19.22 18.44
N SER A 279 18.74 -19.77 19.62
CA SER A 279 17.71 -20.21 20.56
C SER A 279 17.16 -19.04 21.39
N ALA A 280 15.87 -19.09 21.69
CA ALA A 280 15.11 -18.04 22.41
C ALA A 280 15.61 -17.69 23.83
N ARG A 281 16.71 -18.30 24.30
CA ARG A 281 17.33 -17.99 25.62
C ARG A 281 18.02 -16.61 25.68
N THR A 282 18.14 -15.91 24.52
CA THR A 282 18.80 -14.60 24.40
C THR A 282 17.85 -13.53 23.83
N ARG A 283 16.54 -13.67 24.02
CA ARG A 283 15.62 -12.60 23.60
C ARG A 283 15.89 -11.33 24.40
N PRO A 284 16.09 -10.15 23.74
CA PRO A 284 15.87 -8.89 24.42
C PRO A 284 14.42 -8.83 24.91
N SER A 285 14.21 -8.21 26.05
CA SER A 285 12.99 -8.26 26.86
C SER A 285 11.74 -7.62 26.21
N SER A 286 11.82 -7.10 24.99
CA SER A 286 10.67 -6.65 24.21
C SER A 286 10.95 -6.64 22.70
N PRO A 287 9.96 -6.93 21.85
CA PRO A 287 10.05 -6.72 20.39
C PRO A 287 10.20 -5.24 20.00
N GLU A 288 9.99 -4.32 20.94
CA GLU A 288 10.04 -2.86 20.73
C GLU A 288 11.47 -2.31 20.65
N ASP A 289 12.46 -3.02 21.17
CA ASP A 289 13.88 -2.60 21.20
C ASP A 289 14.67 -3.04 19.95
N ALA A 290 14.03 -3.66 18.98
CA ALA A 290 14.69 -4.22 17.79
C ALA A 290 14.64 -3.31 16.55
N TRP A 291 14.23 -2.03 16.71
CA TRP A 291 14.08 -1.07 15.59
C TRP A 291 14.87 0.22 15.81
#